data_43b10ef4d0bcdff2e65b0ee9d64799fe
#
_entry.id   43b10ef4d0bcdff2e65b0ee9d64799fe
#
_cell.length_a   1.000
_cell.length_b   1.000
_cell.length_c   1.000
_cell.angle_alpha   90.00
_cell.angle_beta   90.00
_cell.angle_gamma   90.00
#
_symmetry.space_group_name_H-M   'P 1'
#
loop_
_entity.id
_entity.type
_entity.pdbx_description
1 polymer ?
#
loop_
_entity_poly.entity_id
_entity_poly.type
_entity_poly.pdbx_seq_one_letter_code
_entity_poly.pdbx_strand_id
1 'polypeptide(L)'
;MINDDKDFNKHILIAVDESENARRAVSYVGQLLAGQKGFKVLVLHVIRQPEEDFFPTSAEKDKWLSEYKLKVDAMLKSYRKILVSSGFEPEDISVRSTLRTCPSLAECILVELDQAKCSTIVVGRQGLSRSEEFLFGSVSSKIVNHARDCTVWVVE
;
A
#
# COMPACT_ATOMS: atom_id res chain seq x y z
N MET A 1 10.30 -21.33 -23.33
CA MET A 1 11.23 -20.20 -23.42
C MET A 1 10.90 -19.26 -22.27
N ILE A 2 11.72 -19.29 -21.23
CA ILE A 2 11.59 -18.37 -20.10
C ILE A 2 12.18 -17.06 -20.60
N ASN A 3 11.36 -16.00 -20.67
CA ASN A 3 11.87 -14.65 -20.88
C ASN A 3 12.60 -14.24 -19.60
N ASP A 4 13.90 -14.46 -19.58
CA ASP A 4 14.77 -14.18 -18.43
C ASP A 4 15.12 -12.69 -18.26
N ASP A 5 14.52 -11.81 -19.06
CA ASP A 5 14.87 -10.38 -19.11
C ASP A 5 13.79 -9.48 -18.49
N LYS A 6 13.22 -9.87 -17.34
CA LYS A 6 12.48 -8.87 -16.57
C LYS A 6 13.46 -8.10 -15.69
N ASP A 7 13.97 -7.00 -16.20
CA ASP A 7 14.75 -6.07 -15.38
C ASP A 7 13.91 -5.54 -14.24
N PHE A 8 14.25 -5.91 -13.02
CA PHE A 8 13.66 -5.33 -11.82
C PHE A 8 14.04 -3.84 -11.74
N ASN A 9 13.05 -2.99 -11.65
CA ASN A 9 13.27 -1.56 -11.46
C ASN A 9 13.39 -1.21 -9.97
N LYS A 10 13.72 0.04 -9.68
CA LYS A 10 13.81 0.58 -8.32
C LYS A 10 12.52 1.26 -7.86
N HIS A 11 11.38 0.85 -8.41
CA HIS A 11 10.08 1.36 -8.02
C HIS A 11 9.44 0.47 -6.96
N ILE A 12 9.07 1.06 -5.85
CA ILE A 12 8.53 0.39 -4.67
C ILE A 12 7.14 0.90 -4.39
N LEU A 13 6.19 -0.01 -4.22
CA LEU A 13 4.85 0.30 -3.72
C LEU A 13 4.77 -0.14 -2.26
N ILE A 14 4.39 0.76 -1.36
CA ILE A 14 4.07 0.43 0.02
C ILE A 14 2.56 0.53 0.19
N ALA A 15 1.90 -0.60 0.41
CA ALA A 15 0.47 -0.63 0.69
C ALA A 15 0.24 -0.42 2.18
N VAL A 16 -0.51 0.62 2.54
CA VAL A 16 -0.64 1.09 3.91
C VAL A 16 -2.08 1.19 4.37
N ASP A 17 -2.26 1.03 5.66
CA ASP A 17 -3.43 1.40 6.44
C ASP A 17 -2.98 2.18 7.70
N GLU A 18 -3.86 2.39 8.66
CA GLU A 18 -3.55 3.06 9.93
C GLU A 18 -2.84 2.15 10.95
N SER A 19 -2.48 0.93 10.57
CA SER A 19 -1.85 -0.02 11.49
C SER A 19 -0.41 0.35 11.83
N GLU A 20 0.05 -0.10 12.99
CA GLU A 20 1.44 0.05 13.42
C GLU A 20 2.40 -0.70 12.47
N ASN A 21 2.00 -1.86 11.95
CA ASN A 21 2.81 -2.60 10.99
C ASN A 21 2.98 -1.87 9.66
N ALA A 22 1.96 -1.15 9.19
CA ALA A 22 2.07 -0.29 8.01
C ALA A 22 3.07 0.86 8.25
N ARG A 23 2.99 1.48 9.42
CA ARG A 23 3.94 2.53 9.81
C ARG A 23 5.37 1.99 9.86
N ARG A 24 5.58 0.81 10.43
CA ARG A 24 6.89 0.15 10.46
C ARG A 24 7.40 -0.18 9.06
N ALA A 25 6.51 -0.61 8.16
CA ALA A 25 6.87 -0.86 6.77
C ALA A 25 7.41 0.40 6.09
N VAL A 26 6.75 1.54 6.26
CA VAL A 26 7.20 2.83 5.73
C VAL A 26 8.55 3.24 6.35
N SER A 27 8.69 3.12 7.66
CA SER A 27 9.93 3.43 8.37
C SER A 27 11.09 2.54 7.93
N TYR A 28 10.84 1.26 7.73
CA TYR A 28 11.84 0.30 7.26
C TYR A 28 12.37 0.67 5.87
N VAL A 29 11.47 0.95 4.93
CA VAL A 29 11.87 1.41 3.59
C VAL A 29 12.69 2.69 3.67
N GLY A 30 12.25 3.64 4.48
CA GLY A 30 12.98 4.89 4.70
C GLY A 30 14.38 4.67 5.23
N GLN A 31 14.55 3.86 6.26
CA GLN A 31 15.85 3.58 6.88
C GLN A 31 16.77 2.77 5.98
N LEU A 32 16.21 1.81 5.25
CA LEU A 32 17.01 0.92 4.40
C LEU A 32 17.51 1.60 3.13
N LEU A 33 16.68 2.39 2.48
CA LEU A 33 16.91 2.87 1.12
C LEU A 33 17.18 4.37 1.02
N ALA A 34 16.98 5.14 2.08
CA ALA A 34 17.29 6.56 2.07
C ALA A 34 18.79 6.79 1.75
N GLY A 35 19.05 7.72 0.87
CA GLY A 35 20.41 7.99 0.39
C GLY A 35 20.86 7.09 -0.76
N GLN A 36 20.12 6.04 -1.09
CA GLN A 36 20.35 5.23 -2.28
C GLN A 36 19.71 5.92 -3.50
N LYS A 37 20.46 5.95 -4.60
CA LYS A 37 19.99 6.63 -5.82
C LYS A 37 19.02 5.79 -6.63
N GLY A 38 18.02 6.45 -7.21
CA GLY A 38 17.13 5.90 -8.21
C GLY A 38 15.90 5.18 -7.65
N PHE A 39 15.76 5.02 -6.33
CA PHE A 39 14.54 4.47 -5.74
C PHE A 39 13.40 5.48 -5.76
N LYS A 40 12.24 5.05 -6.23
CA LYS A 40 10.99 5.79 -6.21
C LYS A 40 9.95 5.02 -5.41
N VAL A 41 9.27 5.70 -4.52
CA VAL A 41 8.31 5.09 -3.60
C VAL A 41 6.92 5.63 -3.87
N LEU A 42 5.98 4.73 -4.05
CA LEU A 42 4.54 5.01 -4.05
C LEU A 42 3.94 4.49 -2.75
N VAL A 43 3.45 5.38 -1.91
CA VAL A 43 2.66 5.01 -0.72
C VAL A 43 1.20 4.99 -1.12
N LEU A 44 0.58 3.81 -1.04
CA LEU A 44 -0.76 3.57 -1.55
C LEU A 44 -1.70 3.13 -0.43
N HIS A 45 -2.86 3.75 -0.38
CA HIS A 45 -4.02 3.25 0.36
C HIS A 45 -5.17 2.98 -0.59
N VAL A 46 -5.69 1.75 -0.57
CA VAL A 46 -6.85 1.37 -1.36
C VAL A 46 -8.10 1.44 -0.49
N ILE A 47 -9.06 2.24 -0.95
CA ILE A 47 -10.39 2.32 -0.37
C ILE A 47 -11.27 1.35 -1.15
N ARG A 48 -11.77 0.31 -0.47
CA ARG A 48 -12.77 -0.57 -1.08
C ARG A 48 -14.11 0.14 -1.16
N GLN A 49 -14.71 0.09 -2.34
CA GLN A 49 -16.06 0.61 -2.52
C GLN A 49 -17.02 -0.10 -1.56
N PRO A 50 -17.77 0.61 -0.70
CA PRO A 50 -18.82 0.01 0.10
C PRO A 50 -19.90 -0.63 -0.79
N GLU A 51 -20.53 -1.70 -0.31
CA GLU A 51 -21.67 -2.31 -1.00
C GLU A 51 -22.79 -1.28 -1.15
N GLU A 52 -23.56 -1.38 -2.25
CA GLU A 52 -24.60 -0.40 -2.59
C GLU A 52 -25.62 -0.19 -1.47
N ASP A 53 -25.98 -1.26 -0.77
CA ASP A 53 -26.99 -1.27 0.27
C ASP A 53 -26.45 -0.92 1.67
N PHE A 54 -25.14 -0.64 1.80
CA PHE A 54 -24.54 -0.33 3.11
C PHE A 54 -25.02 1.01 3.67
N PHE A 55 -25.30 1.99 2.81
CA PHE A 55 -25.81 3.28 3.21
C PHE A 55 -27.27 3.45 2.81
N PRO A 56 -28.11 4.02 3.70
CA PRO A 56 -29.54 4.29 3.41
C PRO A 56 -29.74 5.22 2.21
N THR A 57 -28.85 6.18 2.01
CA THR A 57 -28.90 7.15 0.91
C THR A 57 -27.56 7.36 0.26
N SER A 58 -27.57 7.81 -1.02
CA SER A 58 -26.35 8.18 -1.72
C SER A 58 -25.67 9.40 -1.09
N ALA A 59 -26.42 10.32 -0.50
CA ALA A 59 -25.88 11.48 0.20
C ALA A 59 -25.06 11.08 1.43
N GLU A 60 -25.52 10.09 2.20
CA GLU A 60 -24.76 9.56 3.35
C GLU A 60 -23.51 8.82 2.92
N LYS A 61 -23.56 8.06 1.82
CA LYS A 61 -22.39 7.43 1.21
C LYS A 61 -21.35 8.46 0.79
N ASP A 62 -21.76 9.51 0.09
CA ASP A 62 -20.87 10.57 -0.37
C ASP A 62 -20.21 11.32 0.78
N LYS A 63 -20.99 11.61 1.84
CA LYS A 63 -20.47 12.23 3.06
C LYS A 63 -19.42 11.34 3.73
N TRP A 64 -19.72 10.07 3.89
CA TRP A 64 -18.78 9.11 4.49
C TRP A 64 -17.48 9.01 3.68
N LEU A 65 -17.58 8.89 2.35
CA LEU A 65 -16.41 8.82 1.47
C LEU A 65 -15.55 10.08 1.57
N SER A 66 -16.19 11.27 1.62
CA SER A 66 -15.47 12.54 1.74
C SER A 66 -14.72 12.64 3.07
N GLU A 67 -15.37 12.27 4.18
CA GLU A 67 -14.75 12.27 5.51
C GLU A 67 -13.62 11.23 5.61
N TYR A 68 -13.85 10.04 5.07
CA TYR A 68 -12.85 8.98 5.07
C TYR A 68 -11.62 9.37 4.24
N LYS A 69 -11.83 9.97 3.07
CA LYS A 69 -10.74 10.46 2.21
C LYS A 69 -9.88 11.50 2.92
N LEU A 70 -10.47 12.40 3.69
CA LEU A 70 -9.70 13.39 4.48
C LEU A 70 -8.78 12.70 5.49
N LYS A 71 -9.27 11.66 6.17
CA LYS A 71 -8.44 10.87 7.10
C LYS A 71 -7.30 10.14 6.39
N VAL A 72 -7.59 9.55 5.25
CA VAL A 72 -6.60 8.85 4.41
C VAL A 72 -5.53 9.83 3.92
N ASP A 73 -5.91 11.00 3.44
CA ASP A 73 -4.97 12.01 2.99
C ASP A 73 -4.04 12.47 4.12
N ALA A 74 -4.56 12.66 5.33
CA ALA A 74 -3.75 12.99 6.50
C ALA A 74 -2.77 11.87 6.87
N MET A 75 -3.21 10.62 6.82
CA MET A 75 -2.38 9.44 7.04
C MET A 75 -1.25 9.36 6.01
N LEU A 76 -1.57 9.50 4.73
CA LEU A 76 -0.58 9.44 3.64
C LEU A 76 0.45 10.57 3.77
N LYS A 77 0.03 11.77 4.15
CA LYS A 77 0.95 12.88 4.44
C LYS A 77 1.91 12.56 5.59
N SER A 78 1.42 11.88 6.63
CA SER A 78 2.26 11.46 7.75
C SER A 78 3.31 10.44 7.32
N TYR A 79 2.95 9.49 6.49
CA TYR A 79 3.88 8.49 5.93
C TYR A 79 4.91 9.12 4.99
N ARG A 80 4.48 10.08 4.16
CA ARG A 80 5.41 10.85 3.33
C ARG A 80 6.46 11.57 4.18
N LYS A 81 6.06 12.17 5.30
CA LYS A 81 6.99 12.83 6.22
C LYS A 81 8.04 11.87 6.79
N ILE A 82 7.66 10.63 7.10
CA ILE A 82 8.59 9.61 7.57
C ILE A 82 9.68 9.36 6.51
N LEU A 83 9.30 9.21 5.26
CA LEU A 83 10.24 8.97 4.16
C LEU A 83 11.15 10.17 3.92
N VAL A 84 10.62 11.38 3.91
CA VAL A 84 11.41 12.60 3.77
C VAL A 84 12.38 12.76 4.94
N SER A 85 11.92 12.54 6.17
CA SER A 85 12.77 12.60 7.37
C SER A 85 13.87 11.54 7.38
N SER A 86 13.66 10.42 6.70
CA SER A 86 14.65 9.36 6.53
C SER A 86 15.73 9.70 5.50
N GLY A 87 15.48 10.67 4.61
CA GLY A 87 16.44 11.13 3.61
C GLY A 87 16.04 10.91 2.15
N PHE A 88 14.79 10.47 1.89
CA PHE A 88 14.27 10.46 0.51
C PHE A 88 14.04 11.90 0.01
N GLU A 89 14.38 12.13 -1.24
CA GLU A 89 14.02 13.38 -1.91
C GLU A 89 12.49 13.45 -2.12
N PRO A 90 11.85 14.60 -1.86
CA PRO A 90 10.39 14.73 -2.02
C PRO A 90 9.85 14.32 -3.38
N GLU A 91 10.60 14.58 -4.46
CA GLU A 91 10.21 14.21 -5.83
C GLU A 91 10.24 12.72 -6.11
N ASP A 92 10.91 11.94 -5.28
CA ASP A 92 10.98 10.47 -5.40
C ASP A 92 9.86 9.75 -4.62
N ILE A 93 9.00 10.51 -3.95
CA ILE A 93 7.89 9.98 -3.16
C ILE A 93 6.58 10.43 -3.79
N SER A 94 5.71 9.47 -4.08
CA SER A 94 4.31 9.71 -4.46
C SER A 94 3.40 9.11 -3.40
N VAL A 95 2.29 9.77 -3.11
CA VAL A 95 1.23 9.24 -2.25
C VAL A 95 -0.07 9.20 -3.03
N ARG A 96 -0.84 8.13 -2.87
CA ARG A 96 -2.09 7.97 -3.60
C ARG A 96 -3.10 7.17 -2.80
N SER A 97 -4.34 7.62 -2.83
CA SER A 97 -5.49 6.82 -2.44
C SER A 97 -6.34 6.51 -3.67
N THR A 98 -6.84 5.30 -3.78
CA THR A 98 -7.72 4.88 -4.86
C THR A 98 -8.97 4.22 -4.32
N LEU A 99 -10.11 4.52 -4.94
CA LEU A 99 -11.38 3.84 -4.67
C LEU A 99 -11.56 2.73 -5.72
N ARG A 100 -11.68 1.49 -5.27
CA ARG A 100 -11.82 0.34 -6.17
C ARG A 100 -12.90 -0.63 -5.72
N THR A 101 -13.51 -1.25 -6.71
CA THR A 101 -14.34 -2.44 -6.54
C THR A 101 -13.54 -3.66 -6.97
N CYS A 102 -13.34 -4.61 -6.07
CA CYS A 102 -12.60 -5.85 -6.33
C CYS A 102 -12.97 -6.91 -5.30
N PRO A 103 -12.75 -8.19 -5.61
CA PRO A 103 -13.14 -9.29 -4.72
C PRO A 103 -12.46 -9.23 -3.34
N SER A 104 -11.21 -8.73 -3.29
CA SER A 104 -10.49 -8.55 -2.03
C SER A 104 -9.56 -7.35 -2.09
N LEU A 105 -9.21 -6.82 -0.94
CA LEU A 105 -8.26 -5.71 -0.84
C LEU A 105 -6.89 -6.07 -1.45
N ALA A 106 -6.43 -7.30 -1.23
CA ALA A 106 -5.17 -7.77 -1.81
C ALA A 106 -5.18 -7.73 -3.35
N GLU A 107 -6.28 -8.14 -3.97
CA GLU A 107 -6.42 -8.09 -5.43
C GLU A 107 -6.44 -6.65 -5.95
N CYS A 108 -7.11 -5.74 -5.24
CA CYS A 108 -7.04 -4.30 -5.55
C CYS A 108 -5.59 -3.78 -5.54
N ILE A 109 -4.85 -4.14 -4.50
CA ILE A 109 -3.45 -3.71 -4.34
C ILE A 109 -2.57 -4.27 -5.46
N LEU A 110 -2.77 -5.54 -5.84
CA LEU A 110 -2.00 -6.17 -6.92
C LEU A 110 -2.28 -5.54 -8.29
N VAL A 111 -3.51 -5.10 -8.54
CA VAL A 111 -3.85 -4.33 -9.74
C VAL A 111 -3.11 -2.99 -9.75
N GLU A 112 -3.06 -2.30 -8.63
CA GLU A 112 -2.32 -1.03 -8.51
C GLU A 112 -0.80 -1.24 -8.70
N LEU A 113 -0.26 -2.32 -8.16
CA LEU A 113 1.15 -2.69 -8.33
C LEU A 113 1.51 -2.86 -9.81
N ASP A 114 0.68 -3.59 -10.54
CA ASP A 114 0.87 -3.82 -11.97
C ASP A 114 0.76 -2.52 -12.78
N GLN A 115 -0.26 -1.71 -12.52
CA GLN A 115 -0.47 -0.43 -13.19
C GLN A 115 0.65 0.57 -12.90
N ALA A 116 1.17 0.60 -11.68
CA ALA A 116 2.28 1.47 -11.29
C ALA A 116 3.63 0.93 -11.77
N LYS A 117 3.69 -0.29 -12.29
CA LYS A 117 4.91 -0.96 -12.76
C LYS A 117 6.02 -0.98 -11.70
N CYS A 118 5.63 -1.20 -10.46
CA CYS A 118 6.59 -1.38 -9.37
C CYS A 118 7.10 -2.82 -9.33
N SER A 119 8.40 -2.99 -9.16
CA SER A 119 9.04 -4.30 -9.02
C SER A 119 9.03 -4.85 -7.59
N THR A 120 8.70 -4.01 -6.63
CA THR A 120 8.67 -4.38 -5.22
C THR A 120 7.38 -3.88 -4.57
N ILE A 121 6.75 -4.76 -3.81
CA ILE A 121 5.64 -4.39 -2.91
C ILE A 121 6.04 -4.64 -1.47
N VAL A 122 5.75 -3.67 -0.63
CA VAL A 122 5.99 -3.72 0.82
C VAL A 122 4.67 -3.63 1.55
N VAL A 123 4.44 -4.55 2.46
CA VAL A 123 3.22 -4.61 3.29
C VAL A 123 3.57 -4.87 4.75
N GLY A 124 2.77 -4.36 5.66
CA GLY A 124 2.82 -4.80 7.05
C GLY A 124 2.32 -6.25 7.18
N ARG A 125 2.88 -7.01 8.10
CA ARG A 125 2.49 -8.40 8.33
C ARG A 125 1.01 -8.53 8.70
N GLN A 126 0.50 -7.63 9.54
CA GLN A 126 -0.90 -7.54 9.94
C GLN A 126 -1.37 -6.09 9.84
N GLY A 127 -2.61 -5.91 9.38
CA GLY A 127 -3.28 -4.62 9.39
C GLY A 127 -4.07 -4.38 10.67
N LEU A 128 -5.13 -3.56 10.59
CA LEU A 128 -6.00 -3.24 11.71
C LEU A 128 -6.81 -4.44 12.20
N SER A 129 -7.14 -5.36 11.30
CA SER A 129 -7.86 -6.58 11.63
C SER A 129 -6.89 -7.63 12.16
N ARG A 130 -6.86 -7.78 13.48
CA ARG A 130 -6.02 -8.79 14.16
C ARG A 130 -6.83 -10.06 14.40
N SER A 131 -6.34 -11.17 13.85
CA SER A 131 -6.66 -12.50 14.34
C SER A 131 -5.41 -13.05 15.04
N GLU A 132 -5.48 -13.31 16.32
CA GLU A 132 -4.36 -13.83 17.10
C GLU A 132 -3.91 -15.23 16.64
N GLU A 133 -4.76 -15.92 15.87
CA GLU A 133 -4.51 -17.29 15.41
C GLU A 133 -3.64 -17.36 14.15
N PHE A 134 -3.42 -16.24 13.43
CA PHE A 134 -2.67 -16.24 12.16
C PHE A 134 -1.39 -15.41 12.28
N LEU A 135 -0.29 -16.01 11.83
CA LEU A 135 1.02 -15.36 11.75
C LEU A 135 1.04 -14.19 10.76
N PHE A 136 0.16 -14.23 9.78
CA PHE A 136 0.01 -13.19 8.76
C PHE A 136 -1.42 -12.69 8.68
N GLY A 137 -1.60 -11.41 8.39
CA GLY A 137 -2.91 -10.85 8.07
C GLY A 137 -3.45 -11.36 6.74
N SER A 138 -4.75 -11.21 6.51
CA SER A 138 -5.41 -11.69 5.30
C SER A 138 -4.87 -11.03 4.03
N VAL A 139 -4.50 -9.76 4.09
CA VAL A 139 -3.97 -9.01 2.94
C VAL A 139 -2.55 -9.46 2.63
N SER A 140 -1.64 -9.46 3.62
CA SER A 140 -0.24 -9.84 3.42
C SER A 140 -0.11 -11.29 2.94
N SER A 141 -0.88 -12.20 3.51
CA SER A 141 -0.92 -13.60 3.09
C SER A 141 -1.35 -13.77 1.63
N LYS A 142 -2.42 -13.09 1.22
CA LYS A 142 -2.89 -13.14 -0.17
C LYS A 142 -1.89 -12.51 -1.14
N ILE A 143 -1.24 -11.42 -0.76
CA ILE A 143 -0.21 -10.79 -1.59
C ILE A 143 0.96 -11.74 -1.79
N VAL A 144 1.48 -12.36 -0.75
CA VAL A 144 2.57 -13.33 -0.84
C VAL A 144 2.21 -14.49 -1.78
N ASN A 145 0.99 -14.99 -1.68
CA ASN A 145 0.55 -16.14 -2.48
C ASN A 145 0.23 -15.79 -3.95
N HIS A 146 -0.21 -14.57 -4.24
CA HIS A 146 -0.74 -14.21 -5.55
C HIS A 146 0.11 -13.22 -6.35
N ALA A 147 1.05 -12.53 -5.71
CA ALA A 147 1.96 -11.62 -6.41
C ALA A 147 2.80 -12.39 -7.43
N ARG A 148 2.99 -11.79 -8.60
CA ARG A 148 3.78 -12.37 -9.69
C ARG A 148 4.77 -11.34 -10.20
N ASP A 149 5.92 -11.82 -10.63
CA ASP A 149 6.95 -11.00 -11.27
C ASP A 149 7.38 -9.78 -10.44
N CYS A 150 7.38 -9.88 -9.13
CA CYS A 150 7.77 -8.82 -8.20
C CYS A 150 8.39 -9.40 -6.93
N THR A 151 9.04 -8.54 -6.18
CA THR A 151 9.55 -8.85 -4.84
C THR A 151 8.52 -8.42 -3.80
N VAL A 152 8.29 -9.25 -2.80
CA VAL A 152 7.36 -8.96 -1.71
C VAL A 152 8.15 -8.85 -0.40
N TRP A 153 8.03 -7.71 0.27
CA TRP A 153 8.57 -7.48 1.62
C TRP A 153 7.42 -7.43 2.62
N VAL A 154 7.47 -8.29 3.62
CA VAL A 154 6.50 -8.31 4.71
C VAL A 154 7.19 -7.81 5.97
N VAL A 155 6.73 -6.71 6.52
CA VAL A 155 7.32 -6.04 7.69
C VAL A 155 6.42 -6.22 8.91
N GLU A 156 7.02 -6.66 10.01
CA GLU A 156 6.34 -6.76 11.30
C GLU A 156 6.38 -5.46 12.09
#